data_125ea5d9b24f0ff6d62f7fbd73956c75
#
_entry.id   125ea5d9b24f0ff6d62f7fbd73956c75
#
_cell.length_a   1.000
_cell.length_b   1.000
_cell.length_c   1.000
_cell.angle_alpha   90.00
_cell.angle_beta   90.00
_cell.angle_gamma   90.00
#
_symmetry.space_group_name_H-M   'P 1'
#
loop_
_entity.id
_entity.type
_entity.pdbx_description
1 polymer ?
#
loop_
_entity_poly.entity_id
_entity_poly.type
_entity_poly.pdbx_seq_one_letter_code
_entity_poly.pdbx_strand_id
1 'polypeptide(L)'
;KPNQENIFYFRCRDTAGNTNPVDSPPIGGDSTDGYHLFGTQPLKISQANPSGDVLTTDVKLTLTTGVGSENGKSTCYYSGGEKSLIQSLGDLTFSPSGIKFTTTDASNHETQLSLLNEKDYIFYSWCRDIAGNEDNTTIKFHTTTPDLNITNVLPNDVIIYSDKIQLQVTTVGGTKTNGDSDCTYKSIGALNAGNGNINDYKTRTQLETTHYK
;
A
#
# COMPACT_ATOMS: atom_id res chain seq x y z
N LYS A 1 20.76 11.29 -26.55
CA LYS A 1 20.10 9.99 -26.47
C LYS A 1 19.67 9.76 -25.03
N PRO A 2 18.54 9.06 -24.78
CA PRO A 2 18.13 8.71 -23.42
C PRO A 2 19.21 7.86 -22.73
N ASN A 3 19.41 8.09 -21.43
CA ASN A 3 20.39 7.40 -20.57
C ASN A 3 21.83 7.43 -21.08
N GLN A 4 22.16 8.46 -21.87
CA GLN A 4 23.53 8.70 -22.33
C GLN A 4 23.96 10.10 -21.94
N GLU A 5 25.23 10.19 -21.60
CA GLU A 5 25.91 11.47 -21.47
C GLU A 5 26.19 12.05 -22.84
N ASN A 6 25.89 13.32 -23.00
CA ASN A 6 26.22 14.11 -24.20
C ASN A 6 27.14 15.25 -23.74
N ILE A 7 28.30 15.32 -24.36
CA ILE A 7 29.29 16.36 -24.04
C ILE A 7 29.23 17.41 -25.14
N PHE A 8 29.04 18.63 -24.74
CA PHE A 8 28.96 19.77 -25.63
C PHE A 8 30.15 20.70 -25.41
N TYR A 9 30.82 21.08 -26.50
CA TYR A 9 31.88 22.07 -26.50
C TYR A 9 31.35 23.30 -27.18
N PHE A 10 31.52 24.47 -26.59
CA PHE A 10 31.06 25.75 -27.13
C PHE A 10 32.25 26.57 -27.61
N ARG A 11 32.15 27.09 -28.82
CA ARG A 11 33.08 28.05 -29.38
C ARG A 11 32.31 29.29 -29.78
N CYS A 12 32.68 30.42 -29.18
CA CYS A 12 32.07 31.71 -29.47
C CYS A 12 33.05 32.58 -30.21
N ARG A 13 32.52 33.43 -31.13
CA ARG A 13 33.26 34.42 -31.85
C ARG A 13 32.52 35.76 -31.78
N ASP A 14 33.22 36.83 -31.45
CA ASP A 14 32.65 38.18 -31.47
C ASP A 14 32.62 38.78 -32.87
N THR A 15 32.00 39.95 -33.02
CA THR A 15 31.93 40.67 -34.28
C THR A 15 33.27 41.20 -34.77
N ALA A 16 34.28 41.34 -33.92
CA ALA A 16 35.64 41.73 -34.25
C ALA A 16 36.50 40.53 -34.67
N GLY A 17 35.96 39.31 -34.60
CA GLY A 17 36.64 38.09 -34.98
C GLY A 17 37.40 37.39 -33.86
N ASN A 18 37.37 37.91 -32.61
CA ASN A 18 37.97 37.26 -31.47
C ASN A 18 37.20 36.00 -31.13
N THR A 19 37.89 34.89 -30.88
CA THR A 19 37.31 33.63 -30.45
C THR A 19 37.76 33.31 -29.04
N ASN A 20 36.87 32.68 -28.24
CA ASN A 20 37.33 32.11 -27.00
C ASN A 20 38.40 31.04 -27.28
N PRO A 21 39.47 30.92 -26.45
CA PRO A 21 40.45 29.86 -26.59
C PRO A 21 39.77 28.50 -26.61
N VAL A 22 40.34 27.54 -27.36
CA VAL A 22 39.79 26.18 -27.45
C VAL A 22 39.73 25.50 -26.09
N ASP A 23 40.56 25.98 -25.16
CA ASP A 23 40.75 25.46 -23.80
C ASP A 23 40.11 26.38 -22.75
N SER A 24 39.20 27.29 -23.11
CA SER A 24 38.50 28.08 -22.08
C SER A 24 37.44 27.25 -21.43
N PRO A 25 37.51 27.00 -20.10
CA PRO A 25 36.50 26.23 -19.42
C PRO A 25 35.17 26.91 -19.53
N PRO A 26 34.08 26.15 -19.67
CA PRO A 26 32.74 26.65 -19.40
C PRO A 26 32.72 27.16 -17.95
N ILE A 27 32.02 28.26 -17.71
CA ILE A 27 31.88 28.86 -16.38
C ILE A 27 31.37 27.77 -15.41
N GLY A 28 32.26 27.29 -14.52
CA GLY A 28 31.93 26.34 -13.45
C GLY A 28 32.45 24.91 -13.60
N GLY A 29 33.26 24.58 -14.63
CA GLY A 29 33.81 23.22 -14.79
C GLY A 29 35.29 23.22 -15.18
N ASP A 30 35.95 22.08 -15.01
CA ASP A 30 37.32 21.84 -15.43
C ASP A 30 37.43 21.93 -16.95
N SER A 31 38.48 22.56 -17.44
CA SER A 31 38.66 23.02 -18.83
C SER A 31 38.72 21.91 -19.90
N THR A 32 38.84 20.65 -19.46
CA THR A 32 39.02 19.52 -20.37
C THR A 32 37.74 18.74 -20.65
N ASP A 33 36.68 18.92 -19.87
CA ASP A 33 35.58 17.95 -19.85
C ASP A 33 34.34 18.35 -20.67
N GLY A 34 34.26 19.62 -21.17
CA GLY A 34 33.07 20.08 -21.87
C GLY A 34 31.86 20.32 -20.98
N TYR A 35 30.71 20.55 -21.58
CA TYR A 35 29.43 20.69 -20.88
C TYR A 35 28.67 19.35 -20.93
N HIS A 36 28.49 18.72 -19.80
CA HIS A 36 27.87 17.41 -19.67
C HIS A 36 26.36 17.52 -19.53
N LEU A 37 25.62 16.90 -20.42
CA LEU A 37 24.17 16.80 -20.38
C LEU A 37 23.75 15.34 -20.41
N PHE A 38 23.12 14.91 -19.34
CA PHE A 38 22.55 13.58 -19.25
C PHE A 38 21.12 13.58 -19.76
N GLY A 39 20.85 12.79 -20.80
CA GLY A 39 19.50 12.55 -21.26
C GLY A 39 18.83 11.48 -20.38
N THR A 40 17.59 11.71 -19.97
CA THR A 40 16.77 10.72 -19.26
C THR A 40 15.58 10.28 -20.10
N GLN A 41 15.01 9.13 -19.79
CA GLN A 41 13.71 8.72 -20.32
C GLN A 41 12.61 9.25 -19.39
N PRO A 42 11.35 9.37 -19.84
CA PRO A 42 10.23 9.66 -18.96
C PRO A 42 10.13 8.64 -17.83
N LEU A 43 9.89 9.10 -16.61
CA LEU A 43 9.58 8.26 -15.47
C LEU A 43 8.31 7.44 -15.77
N LYS A 44 8.24 6.19 -15.29
CA LYS A 44 7.08 5.32 -15.48
C LYS A 44 6.74 4.60 -14.19
N ILE A 45 5.49 4.71 -13.74
CA ILE A 45 4.94 3.85 -12.71
C ILE A 45 4.50 2.55 -13.39
N SER A 46 5.18 1.45 -13.07
CA SER A 46 4.95 0.14 -13.69
C SER A 46 3.98 -0.73 -12.90
N GLN A 47 3.89 -0.50 -11.59
CA GLN A 47 2.98 -1.23 -10.71
C GLN A 47 2.43 -0.29 -9.62
N ALA A 48 1.18 -0.52 -9.27
CA ALA A 48 0.49 0.19 -8.20
C ALA A 48 -0.49 -0.78 -7.50
N ASN A 49 -0.33 -0.96 -6.21
CA ASN A 49 -1.15 -1.88 -5.43
C ASN A 49 -1.59 -1.22 -4.11
N PRO A 50 -2.69 -1.74 -3.50
CA PRO A 50 -3.48 -2.88 -3.90
C PRO A 50 -4.52 -2.56 -4.98
N SER A 51 -5.20 -3.60 -5.49
CA SER A 51 -6.36 -3.49 -6.39
C SER A 51 -7.38 -4.57 -6.05
N GLY A 52 -8.65 -4.33 -6.33
CA GLY A 52 -9.73 -5.29 -6.03
C GLY A 52 -10.04 -5.37 -4.53
N ASP A 53 -10.45 -6.54 -4.05
CA ASP A 53 -10.82 -6.75 -2.65
C ASP A 53 -9.59 -7.05 -1.79
N VAL A 54 -9.47 -6.35 -0.67
CA VAL A 54 -8.38 -6.48 0.31
C VAL A 54 -8.96 -6.95 1.63
N LEU A 55 -8.55 -8.12 2.08
CA LEU A 55 -9.08 -8.81 3.26
C LEU A 55 -8.46 -8.32 4.58
N THR A 56 -8.12 -7.04 4.66
CA THR A 56 -7.56 -6.42 5.88
C THR A 56 -7.80 -4.92 5.88
N THR A 57 -7.89 -4.34 7.06
CA THR A 57 -7.93 -2.89 7.26
C THR A 57 -6.54 -2.26 7.39
N ASP A 58 -5.51 -3.06 7.64
CA ASP A 58 -4.12 -2.63 7.63
C ASP A 58 -3.55 -2.85 6.22
N VAL A 59 -3.64 -1.82 5.41
CA VAL A 59 -3.36 -1.87 3.97
C VAL A 59 -2.02 -1.23 3.65
N LYS A 60 -1.19 -1.92 2.89
CA LYS A 60 0.05 -1.37 2.35
C LYS A 60 -0.18 -0.87 0.93
N LEU A 61 -0.05 0.44 0.71
CA LEU A 61 0.05 1.00 -0.63
C LEU A 61 1.48 0.81 -1.14
N THR A 62 1.62 0.29 -2.36
CA THR A 62 2.93 0.12 -3.00
C THR A 62 2.92 0.64 -4.42
N LEU A 63 4.03 1.25 -4.83
CA LEU A 63 4.31 1.64 -6.21
C LEU A 63 5.68 1.12 -6.61
N THR A 64 5.81 0.75 -7.89
CA THR A 64 7.10 0.49 -8.50
C THR A 64 7.28 1.45 -9.68
N THR A 65 8.36 2.20 -9.64
CA THR A 65 8.77 3.09 -10.73
C THR A 65 9.93 2.48 -11.51
N GLY A 66 9.98 2.79 -12.79
CA GLY A 66 11.04 2.32 -13.66
C GLY A 66 11.35 3.34 -14.74
N VAL A 67 12.42 3.13 -15.48
CA VAL A 67 12.90 4.09 -16.47
C VAL A 67 13.26 5.42 -15.78
N GLY A 68 13.11 6.57 -16.42
CA GLY A 68 13.45 7.86 -15.80
C GLY A 68 14.94 8.01 -15.49
N SER A 69 15.25 8.93 -14.59
CA SER A 69 16.60 9.11 -14.05
C SER A 69 16.93 8.01 -13.03
N GLU A 70 18.20 7.60 -12.96
CA GLU A 70 18.67 6.60 -12.00
C GLU A 70 17.80 5.33 -11.95
N ASN A 71 17.37 4.83 -13.14
CA ASN A 71 16.53 3.62 -13.27
C ASN A 71 15.19 3.72 -12.51
N GLY A 72 14.58 4.89 -12.48
CA GLY A 72 13.28 5.12 -11.88
C GLY A 72 13.31 5.47 -10.40
N LYS A 73 14.48 5.74 -9.84
CA LYS A 73 14.57 6.31 -8.49
C LYS A 73 13.81 7.62 -8.42
N SER A 74 12.83 7.70 -7.53
CA SER A 74 11.90 8.83 -7.47
C SER A 74 11.38 9.08 -6.07
N THR A 75 10.83 10.27 -5.87
CA THR A 75 10.05 10.59 -4.67
C THR A 75 8.57 10.55 -5.02
N CYS A 76 7.80 9.77 -4.27
CA CYS A 76 6.37 9.58 -4.51
C CYS A 76 5.53 10.13 -3.37
N TYR A 77 4.35 10.62 -3.75
CA TYR A 77 3.33 11.17 -2.87
C TYR A 77 1.97 10.54 -3.20
N TYR A 78 1.07 10.54 -2.24
CA TYR A 78 -0.32 10.12 -2.45
C TYR A 78 -1.29 11.09 -1.78
N SER A 79 -2.50 11.14 -2.31
CA SER A 79 -3.65 11.83 -1.74
C SER A 79 -4.89 10.99 -1.98
N GLY A 80 -5.92 11.16 -1.17
CA GLY A 80 -7.14 10.38 -1.33
C GLY A 80 -7.63 9.78 -0.02
N GLY A 81 -8.51 8.79 -0.10
CA GLY A 81 -9.13 8.15 1.04
C GLY A 81 -10.41 7.40 0.66
N GLU A 82 -11.38 7.33 1.57
CA GLU A 82 -12.67 6.74 1.33
C GLU A 82 -13.40 7.44 0.17
N LYS A 83 -13.84 6.66 -0.81
CA LYS A 83 -14.44 7.15 -2.06
C LYS A 83 -15.66 8.05 -1.84
N SER A 84 -16.50 7.73 -0.87
CA SER A 84 -17.68 8.52 -0.52
C SER A 84 -17.32 9.93 -0.02
N LEU A 85 -16.24 10.07 0.72
CA LEU A 85 -15.75 11.35 1.21
C LEU A 85 -15.09 12.18 0.09
N ILE A 86 -14.33 11.53 -0.78
CA ILE A 86 -13.65 12.20 -1.90
C ILE A 86 -14.65 12.76 -2.89
N GLN A 87 -15.68 11.99 -3.26
CA GLN A 87 -16.73 12.44 -4.17
C GLN A 87 -17.51 13.66 -3.65
N SER A 88 -17.62 13.83 -2.33
CA SER A 88 -18.26 14.98 -1.74
C SER A 88 -17.41 16.25 -1.75
N LEU A 89 -16.08 16.13 -1.89
CA LEU A 89 -15.11 17.24 -1.89
C LEU A 89 -14.77 17.76 -3.29
N GLY A 90 -15.33 17.15 -4.35
CA GLY A 90 -14.98 17.45 -5.73
C GLY A 90 -13.70 16.73 -6.18
N ASP A 91 -13.42 16.79 -7.48
CA ASP A 91 -12.25 16.12 -8.06
C ASP A 91 -10.95 16.51 -7.37
N LEU A 92 -10.38 15.56 -6.62
CA LEU A 92 -9.02 15.68 -6.13
C LEU A 92 -8.09 15.58 -7.35
N THR A 93 -7.53 16.67 -7.76
CA THR A 93 -6.46 16.70 -8.75
C THR A 93 -5.17 16.18 -8.13
N PHE A 94 -4.33 15.50 -8.93
CA PHE A 94 -2.96 15.17 -8.52
C PHE A 94 -2.26 16.43 -8.01
N SER A 95 -1.91 16.42 -6.74
CA SER A 95 -1.28 17.58 -6.12
C SER A 95 0.08 17.18 -5.53
N PRO A 96 1.12 17.95 -5.81
CA PRO A 96 2.42 17.78 -5.14
C PRO A 96 2.35 18.04 -3.62
N SER A 97 1.20 18.50 -3.11
CA SER A 97 0.93 18.66 -1.67
C SER A 97 0.42 17.39 -0.97
N GLY A 98 0.47 16.22 -1.63
CA GLY A 98 0.10 14.94 -1.05
C GLY A 98 1.00 14.49 0.09
N ILE A 99 0.60 13.41 0.74
CA ILE A 99 1.39 12.74 1.79
C ILE A 99 2.52 11.95 1.11
N LYS A 100 3.76 12.15 1.58
CA LYS A 100 4.91 11.40 1.08
C LYS A 100 4.81 9.92 1.48
N PHE A 101 5.15 9.00 0.57
CA PHE A 101 5.29 7.60 0.92
C PHE A 101 6.36 7.41 2.00
N THR A 102 6.14 6.49 2.93
CA THR A 102 7.06 6.23 4.06
C THR A 102 8.42 5.75 3.54
N THR A 103 8.42 4.80 2.62
CA THR A 103 9.61 4.40 1.87
C THR A 103 9.51 5.01 0.47
N THR A 104 10.48 5.85 0.13
CA THR A 104 10.57 6.53 -1.17
C THR A 104 12.03 6.90 -1.44
N ASP A 105 12.31 7.73 -2.49
CA ASP A 105 13.66 8.03 -2.96
C ASP A 105 14.39 6.76 -3.46
N ALA A 106 13.62 5.84 -4.04
CA ALA A 106 14.01 4.55 -4.58
C ALA A 106 13.17 4.25 -5.84
N SER A 107 13.23 3.04 -6.37
CA SER A 107 12.31 2.54 -7.39
C SER A 107 11.10 1.78 -6.82
N ASN A 108 11.14 1.42 -5.55
CA ASN A 108 10.01 0.83 -4.84
C ASN A 108 9.59 1.76 -3.70
N HIS A 109 8.30 2.02 -3.63
CA HIS A 109 7.71 2.95 -2.68
C HIS A 109 6.62 2.23 -1.90
N GLU A 110 6.55 2.47 -0.59
CA GLU A 110 5.51 1.87 0.24
C GLU A 110 5.08 2.80 1.37
N THR A 111 3.84 2.66 1.78
CA THR A 111 3.30 3.24 3.01
C THR A 111 2.21 2.35 3.58
N GLN A 112 2.12 2.30 4.91
CA GLN A 112 1.11 1.53 5.63
C GLN A 112 -0.03 2.45 6.04
N LEU A 113 -1.27 1.99 5.82
CA LEU A 113 -2.49 2.71 6.20
C LEU A 113 -3.37 1.81 7.07
N SER A 114 -3.99 2.38 8.09
CA SER A 114 -5.07 1.74 8.85
C SER A 114 -6.39 2.33 8.39
N LEU A 115 -7.23 1.53 7.75
CA LEU A 115 -8.44 1.94 7.08
C LEU A 115 -9.69 1.35 7.75
N LEU A 116 -10.87 1.84 7.39
CA LEU A 116 -12.13 1.25 7.81
C LEU A 116 -12.47 0.04 6.95
N ASN A 117 -13.20 -0.92 7.52
CA ASN A 117 -13.70 -2.09 6.81
C ASN A 117 -14.94 -1.79 5.97
N GLU A 118 -15.19 -2.63 4.96
CA GLU A 118 -16.35 -2.53 4.06
C GLU A 118 -16.47 -1.15 3.39
N LYS A 119 -15.33 -0.65 2.89
CA LYS A 119 -15.23 0.65 2.24
C LYS A 119 -14.46 0.60 0.92
N ASP A 120 -14.92 1.41 -0.02
CA ASP A 120 -14.19 1.71 -1.26
C ASP A 120 -13.17 2.82 -1.02
N TYR A 121 -11.95 2.63 -1.51
CA TYR A 121 -10.88 3.61 -1.42
C TYR A 121 -10.35 3.99 -2.80
N ILE A 122 -9.99 5.27 -2.93
CA ILE A 122 -9.32 5.82 -4.11
C ILE A 122 -8.15 6.66 -3.61
N PHE A 123 -6.95 6.31 -4.07
CA PHE A 123 -5.74 7.08 -3.83
C PHE A 123 -5.13 7.50 -5.16
N TYR A 124 -4.81 8.78 -5.27
CA TYR A 124 -4.07 9.35 -6.38
C TYR A 124 -2.59 9.42 -5.99
N SER A 125 -1.72 8.83 -6.78
CA SER A 125 -0.30 8.78 -6.52
C SER A 125 0.46 9.48 -7.63
N TRP A 126 1.49 10.22 -7.25
CA TRP A 126 2.33 11.00 -8.14
C TRP A 126 3.79 10.85 -7.73
N CYS A 127 4.65 10.64 -8.71
CA CYS A 127 6.08 10.44 -8.51
C CYS A 127 6.90 11.41 -9.37
N ARG A 128 8.05 11.83 -8.85
CA ARG A 128 9.01 12.69 -9.55
C ARG A 128 10.43 12.19 -9.31
N ASP A 129 11.23 12.08 -10.36
CA ASP A 129 12.64 11.76 -10.27
C ASP A 129 13.51 13.03 -10.12
N ILE A 130 14.81 12.84 -9.91
CA ILE A 130 15.76 13.94 -9.72
C ILE A 130 15.94 14.81 -10.97
N ALA A 131 15.68 14.26 -12.16
CA ALA A 131 15.71 15.00 -13.42
C ALA A 131 14.42 15.80 -13.69
N GLY A 132 13.41 15.67 -12.82
CA GLY A 132 12.13 16.34 -12.95
C GLY A 132 11.11 15.61 -13.82
N ASN A 133 11.39 14.38 -14.25
CA ASN A 133 10.36 13.56 -14.92
C ASN A 133 9.30 13.12 -13.91
N GLU A 134 8.05 13.12 -14.36
CA GLU A 134 6.89 12.85 -13.53
C GLU A 134 6.02 11.75 -14.14
N ASP A 135 5.39 10.96 -13.30
CA ASP A 135 4.30 10.06 -13.67
C ASP A 135 3.29 9.95 -12.52
N ASN A 136 2.07 9.57 -12.85
CA ASN A 136 1.00 9.46 -11.88
C ASN A 136 0.11 8.23 -12.14
N THR A 137 -0.58 7.79 -11.12
CA THR A 137 -1.51 6.66 -11.21
C THR A 137 -2.58 6.76 -10.14
N THR A 138 -3.63 5.95 -10.29
CA THR A 138 -4.71 5.83 -9.31
C THR A 138 -4.76 4.41 -8.77
N ILE A 139 -4.77 4.28 -7.45
CA ILE A 139 -4.95 3.01 -6.73
C ILE A 139 -6.41 2.95 -6.27
N LYS A 140 -7.13 1.88 -6.63
CA LYS A 140 -8.53 1.68 -6.27
C LYS A 140 -8.72 0.29 -5.71
N PHE A 141 -9.34 0.18 -4.55
CA PHE A 141 -9.62 -1.10 -3.90
C PHE A 141 -10.80 -0.98 -2.94
N HIS A 142 -11.32 -2.12 -2.54
CA HIS A 142 -12.33 -2.27 -1.51
C HIS A 142 -11.74 -3.03 -0.33
N THR A 143 -11.94 -2.53 0.89
CA THR A 143 -11.58 -3.27 2.10
C THR A 143 -12.76 -4.14 2.53
N THR A 144 -12.50 -5.41 2.78
CA THR A 144 -13.50 -6.34 3.28
C THR A 144 -12.86 -7.23 4.35
N THR A 145 -13.67 -7.97 5.06
CA THR A 145 -13.18 -8.95 6.04
C THR A 145 -13.56 -10.35 5.59
N PRO A 146 -12.67 -11.34 5.76
CA PRO A 146 -13.03 -12.73 5.55
C PRO A 146 -14.10 -13.15 6.56
N ASP A 147 -14.97 -14.08 6.18
CA ASP A 147 -15.96 -14.66 7.06
C ASP A 147 -15.30 -15.24 8.31
N LEU A 148 -15.96 -15.04 9.46
CA LEU A 148 -15.54 -15.70 10.69
C LEU A 148 -15.89 -17.18 10.61
N ASN A 149 -14.90 -18.04 10.73
CA ASN A 149 -15.06 -19.49 10.67
C ASN A 149 -14.57 -20.17 11.94
N ILE A 150 -15.33 -21.15 12.42
CA ILE A 150 -14.89 -22.07 13.47
C ILE A 150 -14.08 -23.18 12.78
N THR A 151 -12.80 -23.30 13.13
CA THR A 151 -11.89 -24.29 12.54
C THR A 151 -11.69 -25.52 13.39
N ASN A 152 -11.91 -25.40 14.70
CA ASN A 152 -11.77 -26.53 15.61
C ASN A 152 -12.68 -26.38 16.83
N VAL A 153 -13.22 -27.49 17.29
CA VAL A 153 -14.02 -27.58 18.51
C VAL A 153 -13.55 -28.80 19.31
N LEU A 154 -13.20 -28.61 20.55
CA LEU A 154 -12.73 -29.69 21.43
C LEU A 154 -13.50 -29.67 22.77
N PRO A 155 -13.72 -30.82 23.37
CA PRO A 155 -13.61 -32.17 22.82
C PRO A 155 -14.71 -32.44 21.79
N ASN A 156 -14.44 -33.27 20.80
CA ASN A 156 -15.40 -33.66 19.75
C ASN A 156 -15.46 -35.19 19.69
N ASP A 157 -16.68 -35.74 19.61
CA ASP A 157 -16.96 -37.18 19.47
C ASP A 157 -16.27 -38.09 20.51
N VAL A 158 -16.15 -37.64 21.76
CA VAL A 158 -15.51 -38.39 22.84
C VAL A 158 -16.47 -38.66 23.99
N ILE A 159 -16.30 -39.82 24.66
CA ILE A 159 -16.98 -40.12 25.88
C ILE A 159 -16.18 -39.54 27.05
N ILE A 160 -16.84 -38.76 27.89
CA ILE A 160 -16.22 -38.06 29.01
C ILE A 160 -16.73 -38.68 30.33
N TYR A 161 -15.78 -39.09 31.16
CA TYR A 161 -16.03 -39.69 32.47
C TYR A 161 -15.85 -38.70 33.64
N SER A 162 -15.84 -37.39 33.32
CA SER A 162 -15.65 -36.31 34.27
C SER A 162 -16.93 -35.48 34.42
N ASP A 163 -17.19 -34.99 35.61
CA ASP A 163 -18.24 -34.01 35.90
C ASP A 163 -17.86 -32.58 35.45
N LYS A 164 -16.61 -32.38 35.05
CA LYS A 164 -16.07 -31.14 34.54
C LYS A 164 -15.46 -31.35 33.17
N ILE A 165 -15.82 -30.49 32.23
CA ILE A 165 -15.31 -30.47 30.88
C ILE A 165 -14.85 -29.08 30.51
N GLN A 166 -13.72 -28.97 29.86
CA GLN A 166 -13.27 -27.74 29.19
C GLN A 166 -13.68 -27.78 27.75
N LEU A 167 -14.49 -26.82 27.33
CA LEU A 167 -14.82 -26.61 25.92
C LEU A 167 -13.83 -25.62 25.33
N GLN A 168 -13.31 -25.95 24.15
CA GLN A 168 -12.40 -25.11 23.40
C GLN A 168 -12.93 -24.95 21.97
N VAL A 169 -12.90 -23.72 21.48
CA VAL A 169 -13.26 -23.37 20.09
C VAL A 169 -12.12 -22.54 19.52
N THR A 170 -11.71 -22.85 18.30
CA THR A 170 -10.72 -22.08 17.57
C THR A 170 -11.40 -21.42 16.38
N THR A 171 -11.17 -20.12 16.20
CA THR A 171 -11.76 -19.30 15.13
C THR A 171 -10.68 -18.71 14.25
N VAL A 172 -11.01 -18.45 12.97
CA VAL A 172 -10.17 -17.72 12.01
C VAL A 172 -11.04 -16.79 11.19
N GLY A 173 -10.47 -15.73 10.66
CA GLY A 173 -11.19 -14.71 9.88
C GLY A 173 -11.91 -13.69 10.76
N GLY A 174 -12.96 -13.08 10.23
CA GLY A 174 -13.68 -12.00 10.88
C GLY A 174 -12.96 -10.66 10.76
N THR A 175 -13.40 -9.67 11.54
CA THR A 175 -12.89 -8.29 11.53
C THR A 175 -11.39 -8.20 11.80
N LYS A 176 -10.86 -9.14 12.59
CA LYS A 176 -9.43 -9.31 12.77
C LYS A 176 -8.99 -10.60 12.11
N THR A 177 -8.01 -10.53 11.24
CA THR A 177 -7.51 -11.67 10.44
C THR A 177 -7.01 -12.84 11.27
N ASN A 178 -6.63 -12.59 12.53
CA ASN A 178 -6.25 -13.64 13.48
C ASN A 178 -7.44 -14.40 14.10
N GLY A 179 -8.67 -14.02 13.79
CA GLY A 179 -9.89 -14.70 14.26
C GLY A 179 -10.33 -14.32 15.67
N ASP A 180 -9.82 -13.23 16.24
CA ASP A 180 -10.29 -12.74 17.54
C ASP A 180 -11.80 -12.48 17.51
N SER A 181 -12.55 -13.14 18.39
CA SER A 181 -14.01 -13.11 18.37
C SER A 181 -14.60 -13.47 19.74
N ASP A 182 -15.83 -13.05 19.95
CA ASP A 182 -16.64 -13.49 21.08
C ASP A 182 -17.43 -14.73 20.69
N CYS A 183 -17.26 -15.81 21.46
CA CYS A 183 -17.95 -17.06 21.21
C CYS A 183 -19.01 -17.33 22.28
N THR A 184 -20.15 -17.83 21.84
CA THR A 184 -21.23 -18.30 22.71
C THR A 184 -21.48 -19.78 22.49
N TYR A 185 -21.97 -20.48 23.51
CA TYR A 185 -22.33 -21.89 23.40
C TYR A 185 -23.70 -22.16 24.00
N LYS A 186 -24.37 -23.21 23.49
CA LYS A 186 -25.61 -23.75 24.04
C LYS A 186 -25.47 -25.24 24.20
N SER A 187 -25.83 -25.74 25.38
CA SER A 187 -26.02 -27.18 25.60
C SER A 187 -27.43 -27.53 25.19
N ILE A 188 -27.56 -28.44 24.24
CA ILE A 188 -28.85 -29.03 23.85
C ILE A 188 -28.89 -30.39 24.47
N GLY A 189 -29.72 -30.55 25.51
CA GLY A 189 -29.93 -31.87 26.11
C GLY A 189 -30.49 -32.87 25.10
N ALA A 190 -30.21 -34.16 25.24
CA ALA A 190 -30.46 -35.24 24.28
C ALA A 190 -31.92 -35.39 23.79
N LEU A 191 -32.86 -34.65 24.32
CA LEU A 191 -34.29 -34.84 24.03
C LEU A 191 -35.05 -33.59 23.53
N ASN A 192 -34.44 -32.44 23.48
CA ASN A 192 -35.15 -31.23 23.03
C ASN A 192 -34.29 -30.36 22.08
N ALA A 193 -34.08 -30.85 20.88
CA ALA A 193 -33.56 -30.03 19.78
C ALA A 193 -34.67 -29.08 19.28
N GLY A 194 -35.10 -28.15 20.13
CA GLY A 194 -35.92 -27.02 19.69
C GLY A 194 -35.03 -26.01 18.93
N ASN A 195 -35.58 -25.31 17.98
CA ASN A 195 -34.94 -24.21 17.26
C ASN A 195 -34.35 -23.19 18.25
N GLY A 196 -33.10 -23.40 18.65
CA GLY A 196 -32.42 -22.53 19.61
C GLY A 196 -32.19 -21.16 18.96
N ASN A 197 -32.76 -20.12 19.57
CA ASN A 197 -32.42 -18.75 19.26
C ASN A 197 -30.98 -18.47 19.75
N ILE A 198 -30.23 -17.65 19.06
CA ILE A 198 -28.88 -17.23 19.46
C ILE A 198 -28.84 -16.63 20.87
N ASN A 199 -29.95 -16.03 21.30
CA ASN A 199 -30.11 -15.48 22.66
C ASN A 199 -30.12 -16.56 23.78
N ASP A 200 -30.28 -17.85 23.42
CA ASP A 200 -30.22 -18.96 24.35
C ASP A 200 -28.79 -19.44 24.62
N TYR A 201 -27.82 -18.93 23.84
CA TYR A 201 -26.42 -19.30 23.99
C TYR A 201 -25.80 -18.62 25.22
N LYS A 202 -25.01 -19.39 25.95
CA LYS A 202 -24.20 -18.87 27.04
C LYS A 202 -23.03 -18.11 26.50
N THR A 203 -22.93 -16.84 26.85
CA THR A 203 -21.85 -15.99 26.38
C THR A 203 -20.57 -16.25 27.17
N ARG A 204 -19.48 -16.34 26.43
CA ARG A 204 -18.14 -16.20 26.97
C ARG A 204 -17.38 -15.19 26.14
N THR A 205 -16.96 -14.10 26.77
CA THR A 205 -16.23 -13.05 26.13
C THR A 205 -14.73 -13.31 26.23
N GLN A 206 -14.08 -13.65 25.12
CA GLN A 206 -12.64 -13.64 24.97
C GLN A 206 -12.29 -13.18 23.56
N LEU A 207 -11.46 -12.16 23.47
CA LEU A 207 -10.94 -11.61 22.22
C LEU A 207 -9.66 -12.36 21.81
N GLU A 208 -9.76 -13.68 21.71
CA GLU A 208 -8.64 -14.55 21.33
C GLU A 208 -9.08 -15.54 20.26
N THR A 209 -8.14 -16.05 19.48
CA THR A 209 -8.41 -17.08 18.45
C THR A 209 -8.83 -18.42 19.03
N THR A 210 -8.56 -18.65 20.31
CA THR A 210 -8.92 -19.86 21.03
C THR A 210 -9.70 -19.50 22.28
N HIS A 211 -10.91 -20.05 22.41
CA HIS A 211 -11.84 -19.80 23.50
C HIS A 211 -11.99 -21.06 24.39
N TYR A 212 -11.93 -20.87 25.69
CA TYR A 212 -12.04 -21.94 26.70
C TYR A 212 -13.20 -21.72 27.64
N LYS A 213 -13.80 -22.81 28.13
CA LYS A 213 -14.73 -22.85 29.24
C LYS A 213 -14.54 -24.06 30.11
#